data_377e1c58322558fcab292ccd26e94e30
#
_entry.id   377e1c58322558fcab292ccd26e94e30
#
_cell.length_a   1.000
_cell.length_b   1.000
_cell.length_c   1.000
_cell.angle_alpha   90.00
_cell.angle_beta   90.00
_cell.angle_gamma   90.00
#
_symmetry.space_group_name_H-M   'P 1'
#
loop_
_entity.id
_entity.type
_entity.pdbx_description
1 polymer ?
#
loop_
_entity_poly.entity_id
_entity_poly.type
_entity_poly.pdbx_seq_one_letter_code
_entity_poly.pdbx_strand_id
1 'polypeptide(L)'
;MKFVDSVKIHVRSGNGGSGCTSFRREKYIPLGGPDGGDGGKGGDIFLVGDNSKNTLLDLSFQQHQHAENGKNGGGSDKHGRNGKDLRIPVPLGTVAKIDETGEVLQEVIEEKDYLIFTGGRGGRGNARFKSATNRTPDYHKPGEPGTECWVRLDLKLMAELFLLTFYSMEC
;
A
#
# COMPACT_ATOMS: atom_id res chain seq x y z
N MET A 1 31.77 -4.71 -10.61
CA MET A 1 30.32 -4.50 -10.45
C MET A 1 29.75 -5.74 -9.75
N LYS A 2 29.14 -5.55 -8.59
CA LYS A 2 28.56 -6.66 -7.85
C LYS A 2 27.13 -6.91 -8.36
N PHE A 3 26.85 -8.15 -8.76
CA PHE A 3 25.55 -8.57 -9.26
C PHE A 3 24.79 -9.28 -8.15
N VAL A 4 23.56 -8.84 -7.86
CA VAL A 4 22.71 -9.42 -6.81
C VAL A 4 21.48 -10.03 -7.45
N ASP A 5 21.38 -11.37 -7.38
CA ASP A 5 20.30 -12.16 -7.99
C ASP A 5 19.09 -12.31 -7.07
N SER A 6 19.28 -12.18 -5.78
CA SER A 6 18.22 -12.36 -4.80
C SER A 6 18.39 -11.37 -3.66
N VAL A 7 17.30 -10.75 -3.25
CA VAL A 7 17.28 -9.82 -2.13
C VAL A 7 15.98 -10.02 -1.34
N LYS A 8 16.08 -9.82 -0.04
CA LYS A 8 14.94 -9.91 0.87
C LYS A 8 14.61 -8.51 1.36
N ILE A 9 13.38 -8.07 1.18
CA ILE A 9 12.92 -6.75 1.62
C ILE A 9 11.70 -6.88 2.54
N HIS A 10 11.60 -5.98 3.49
CA HIS A 10 10.44 -5.85 4.35
C HIS A 10 9.49 -4.83 3.74
N VAL A 11 8.33 -5.30 3.31
CA VAL A 11 7.33 -4.47 2.62
C VAL A 11 6.13 -4.25 3.54
N ARG A 12 5.73 -2.99 3.65
CA ARG A 12 4.54 -2.63 4.41
C ARG A 12 3.74 -1.59 3.64
N SER A 13 2.48 -1.93 3.31
CA SER A 13 1.55 -0.95 2.77
C SER A 13 1.10 0.00 3.88
N GLY A 14 0.59 1.17 3.51
CA GLY A 14 0.17 2.16 4.48
C GLY A 14 -1.05 1.71 5.28
N ASN A 15 -1.09 2.08 6.55
CA ASN A 15 -2.28 1.90 7.38
C ASN A 15 -3.30 2.97 7.04
N GLY A 16 -4.59 2.62 7.13
CA GLY A 16 -5.66 3.60 7.01
C GLY A 16 -5.67 4.54 8.20
N GLY A 17 -5.99 5.80 7.97
CA GLY A 17 -6.17 6.77 9.04
C GLY A 17 -7.45 6.53 9.80
N SER A 18 -7.50 6.93 11.06
CA SER A 18 -8.70 6.82 11.89
C SER A 18 -9.74 7.87 11.49
N GLY A 19 -11.03 7.51 11.56
CA GLY A 19 -12.09 8.50 11.52
C GLY A 19 -12.04 9.40 12.76
N CYS A 20 -12.76 10.50 12.70
CA CYS A 20 -12.81 11.48 13.79
C CYS A 20 -14.19 11.52 14.42
N THR A 21 -14.24 11.66 15.75
CA THR A 21 -15.47 12.00 16.47
C THR A 21 -15.44 13.48 16.80
N SER A 22 -16.31 14.24 16.16
CA SER A 22 -16.39 15.69 16.36
C SER A 22 -17.82 16.15 16.18
N PHE A 23 -18.16 17.30 16.79
CA PHE A 23 -19.48 17.91 16.69
C PHE A 23 -19.33 19.36 16.28
N ARG A 24 -20.19 19.79 15.39
CA ARG A 24 -20.21 21.16 14.90
C ARG A 24 -20.47 22.14 16.06
N ARG A 25 -19.60 23.11 16.23
CA ARG A 25 -19.75 24.16 17.22
C ARG A 25 -19.56 25.51 16.54
N GLU A 26 -20.62 26.30 16.55
CA GLU A 26 -20.60 27.65 16.02
C GLU A 26 -21.08 28.63 17.09
N LYS A 27 -20.85 29.92 16.86
CA LYS A 27 -21.18 31.00 17.82
C LYS A 27 -22.63 30.96 18.29
N TYR A 28 -23.56 30.57 17.43
CA TYR A 28 -25.00 30.51 17.74
C TYR A 28 -25.55 29.11 17.71
N ILE A 29 -24.68 28.06 17.56
CA ILE A 29 -25.09 26.67 17.51
C ILE A 29 -24.15 25.89 18.46
N PRO A 30 -24.43 25.91 19.80
CA PRO A 30 -23.55 25.23 20.77
C PRO A 30 -23.64 23.71 20.69
N LEU A 31 -24.73 23.14 20.13
CA LEU A 31 -24.96 21.71 20.01
C LEU A 31 -25.25 21.34 18.55
N GLY A 32 -24.22 21.43 17.71
CA GLY A 32 -24.33 21.03 16.32
C GLY A 32 -24.29 19.51 16.12
N GLY A 33 -24.64 19.05 14.93
CA GLY A 33 -24.59 17.66 14.56
C GLY A 33 -23.15 17.14 14.42
N PRO A 34 -23.00 15.81 14.21
CA PRO A 34 -21.68 15.21 14.04
C PRO A 34 -21.01 15.72 12.76
N ASP A 35 -19.76 16.11 12.85
CA ASP A 35 -18.98 16.62 11.73
C ASP A 35 -17.59 16.01 11.64
N GLY A 36 -17.39 14.83 12.25
CA GLY A 36 -16.13 14.12 12.16
C GLY A 36 -15.91 13.53 10.76
N GLY A 37 -14.77 13.84 10.17
CA GLY A 37 -14.40 13.35 8.85
C GLY A 37 -13.81 11.94 8.89
N ASP A 38 -13.74 11.32 7.73
CA ASP A 38 -13.16 9.98 7.56
C ASP A 38 -11.63 10.06 7.55
N GLY A 39 -10.98 8.96 7.96
CA GLY A 39 -9.54 8.81 7.76
C GLY A 39 -9.21 8.54 6.29
N GLY A 40 -8.00 8.87 5.89
CA GLY A 40 -7.50 8.58 4.56
C GLY A 40 -7.07 7.13 4.39
N LYS A 41 -7.07 6.64 3.15
CA LYS A 41 -6.58 5.31 2.80
C LYS A 41 -5.05 5.29 2.88
N GLY A 42 -4.48 4.20 3.37
CA GLY A 42 -3.03 3.98 3.32
C GLY A 42 -2.54 3.76 1.89
N GLY A 43 -1.27 4.07 1.64
CA GLY A 43 -0.68 3.90 0.32
C GLY A 43 -0.51 2.43 -0.07
N ASP A 44 -0.63 2.14 -1.36
CA ASP A 44 -0.41 0.82 -1.93
C ASP A 44 1.07 0.61 -2.24
N ILE A 45 1.46 -0.65 -2.44
CA ILE A 45 2.80 -1.03 -2.86
C ILE A 45 2.75 -1.57 -4.28
N PHE A 46 3.56 -0.99 -5.16
CA PHE A 46 3.72 -1.44 -6.55
C PHE A 46 5.17 -1.85 -6.80
N LEU A 47 5.35 -2.91 -7.57
CA LEU A 47 6.61 -3.18 -8.24
C LEU A 47 6.55 -2.57 -9.64
N VAL A 48 7.59 -1.86 -10.02
CA VAL A 48 7.66 -1.21 -11.34
C VAL A 48 8.78 -1.86 -12.14
N GLY A 49 8.44 -2.41 -13.30
CA GLY A 49 9.45 -2.93 -14.21
C GLY A 49 10.26 -1.79 -14.81
N ASP A 50 11.57 -1.81 -14.61
CA ASP A 50 12.47 -0.77 -15.09
C ASP A 50 13.58 -1.40 -15.93
N ASN A 51 13.54 -1.16 -17.23
CA ASN A 51 14.50 -1.71 -18.17
C ASN A 51 15.93 -1.13 -17.97
N SER A 52 16.04 0.03 -17.32
CA SER A 52 17.36 0.61 -17.01
C SER A 52 18.04 -0.05 -15.82
N LYS A 53 17.29 -0.83 -15.02
CA LYS A 53 17.84 -1.60 -13.92
C LYS A 53 18.26 -2.99 -14.40
N ASN A 54 19.42 -3.47 -13.96
CA ASN A 54 19.90 -4.80 -14.28
C ASN A 54 20.33 -5.59 -13.05
N THR A 55 20.14 -5.05 -11.86
CA THR A 55 20.52 -5.67 -10.60
C THR A 55 19.58 -5.24 -9.47
N LEU A 56 19.46 -6.08 -8.44
CA LEU A 56 18.70 -5.78 -7.22
C LEU A 56 19.56 -5.14 -6.13
N LEU A 57 20.78 -4.73 -6.46
CA LEU A 57 21.76 -4.23 -5.48
C LEU A 57 21.23 -3.04 -4.66
N ASP A 58 20.53 -2.10 -5.30
CA ASP A 58 19.99 -0.92 -4.61
C ASP A 58 19.03 -1.30 -3.48
N LEU A 59 18.23 -2.34 -3.69
CA LEU A 59 17.28 -2.82 -2.69
C LEU A 59 17.95 -3.56 -1.54
N SER A 60 19.16 -4.07 -1.76
CA SER A 60 19.94 -4.69 -0.68
C SER A 60 20.39 -3.66 0.36
N PHE A 61 20.50 -2.39 -0.04
CA PHE A 61 20.83 -1.27 0.86
C PHE A 61 19.60 -0.63 1.48
N GLN A 62 18.42 -0.80 0.87
CA GLN A 62 17.15 -0.24 1.34
C GLN A 62 16.16 -1.38 1.52
N GLN A 63 16.35 -2.18 2.56
CA GLN A 63 15.54 -3.36 2.80
C GLN A 63 14.12 -3.05 3.31
N HIS A 64 13.92 -1.88 3.90
CA HIS A 64 12.60 -1.48 4.42
C HIS A 64 11.89 -0.59 3.41
N GLN A 65 10.81 -1.11 2.84
CA GLN A 65 10.01 -0.42 1.84
C GLN A 65 8.60 -0.24 2.42
N HIS A 66 8.34 0.97 2.93
CA HIS A 66 7.08 1.27 3.62
C HIS A 66 6.34 2.39 2.89
N ALA A 67 5.08 2.13 2.52
CA ALA A 67 4.21 3.15 1.96
C ALA A 67 3.70 4.09 3.06
N GLU A 68 3.25 5.25 2.66
CA GLU A 68 2.74 6.27 3.59
C GLU A 68 1.38 5.88 4.15
N ASN A 69 1.19 6.08 5.45
CA ASN A 69 -0.10 5.88 6.12
C ASN A 69 -1.08 6.97 5.71
N GLY A 70 -2.37 6.64 5.69
CA GLY A 70 -3.42 7.63 5.56
C GLY A 70 -3.47 8.53 6.79
N LYS A 71 -3.88 9.77 6.59
CA LYS A 71 -4.03 10.74 7.70
C LYS A 71 -5.37 10.54 8.40
N ASN A 72 -5.41 10.85 9.68
CA ASN A 72 -6.65 10.79 10.45
C ASN A 72 -7.63 11.87 9.98
N GLY A 73 -8.92 11.61 10.12
CA GLY A 73 -9.94 12.60 9.89
C GLY A 73 -9.90 13.69 10.94
N GLY A 74 -10.51 14.83 10.63
CA GLY A 74 -10.61 15.97 11.53
C GLY A 74 -12.04 16.45 11.65
N GLY A 75 -12.26 17.44 12.51
CA GLY A 75 -13.56 18.10 12.66
C GLY A 75 -13.92 18.93 11.42
N SER A 76 -15.15 19.44 11.37
CA SER A 76 -15.67 20.24 10.25
C SER A 76 -15.64 19.45 8.93
N ASP A 77 -15.99 18.17 9.00
CA ASP A 77 -16.03 17.23 7.86
C ASP A 77 -14.71 17.15 7.09
N LYS A 78 -13.59 17.37 7.77
CA LYS A 78 -12.28 17.26 7.14
C LYS A 78 -11.86 15.79 7.04
N HIS A 79 -11.82 15.29 5.81
CA HIS A 79 -11.32 13.95 5.55
C HIS A 79 -9.79 13.94 5.58
N GLY A 80 -9.22 12.89 6.15
CA GLY A 80 -7.78 12.71 6.14
C GLY A 80 -7.27 12.47 4.72
N ARG A 81 -6.06 12.97 4.43
CA ARG A 81 -5.43 12.75 3.13
C ARG A 81 -5.01 11.29 2.98
N ASN A 82 -5.19 10.73 1.78
CA ASN A 82 -4.70 9.40 1.47
C ASN A 82 -3.17 9.37 1.50
N GLY A 83 -2.61 8.26 1.97
CA GLY A 83 -1.18 8.04 1.90
C GLY A 83 -0.71 7.86 0.46
N LYS A 84 0.52 8.27 0.18
CA LYS A 84 1.11 8.10 -1.14
C LYS A 84 1.47 6.63 -1.37
N ASP A 85 1.22 6.16 -2.59
CA ASP A 85 1.65 4.84 -3.01
C ASP A 85 3.17 4.79 -3.13
N LEU A 86 3.73 3.62 -2.86
CA LEU A 86 5.16 3.39 -3.02
C LEU A 86 5.40 2.54 -4.27
N ARG A 87 6.25 3.03 -5.15
CA ARG A 87 6.66 2.30 -6.36
C ARG A 87 8.11 1.89 -6.19
N ILE A 88 8.34 0.57 -6.27
CA ILE A 88 9.66 -0.03 -6.11
C ILE A 88 10.17 -0.42 -7.50
N PRO A 89 11.17 0.28 -8.07
CA PRO A 89 11.71 -0.10 -9.37
C PRO A 89 12.54 -1.37 -9.25
N VAL A 90 12.29 -2.32 -10.13
CA VAL A 90 12.99 -3.60 -10.18
C VAL A 90 13.33 -3.94 -11.64
N PRO A 91 14.41 -4.70 -11.89
CA PRO A 91 14.72 -5.14 -13.25
C PRO A 91 13.62 -6.03 -13.81
N LEU A 92 13.51 -6.05 -15.14
CA LEU A 92 12.64 -7.03 -15.82
C LEU A 92 13.16 -8.45 -15.55
N GLY A 93 12.24 -9.37 -15.30
CA GLY A 93 12.59 -10.73 -14.92
C GLY A 93 12.62 -10.98 -13.42
N THR A 94 12.29 -9.98 -12.63
CA THR A 94 12.20 -10.12 -11.16
C THR A 94 10.93 -10.86 -10.78
N VAL A 95 11.05 -11.85 -9.90
CA VAL A 95 9.94 -12.59 -9.31
C VAL A 95 9.86 -12.26 -7.84
N ALA A 96 8.70 -11.78 -7.40
CA ALA A 96 8.45 -11.49 -6.00
C ALA A 96 7.75 -12.67 -5.34
N LYS A 97 8.27 -13.13 -4.21
CA LYS A 97 7.72 -14.25 -3.44
C LYS A 97 7.59 -13.87 -1.98
N ILE A 98 6.60 -14.43 -1.31
CA ILE A 98 6.51 -14.33 0.15
C ILE A 98 7.63 -15.19 0.74
N ASP A 99 8.48 -14.59 1.57
CA ASP A 99 9.68 -15.29 2.09
C ASP A 99 9.34 -16.53 2.93
N GLU A 100 8.28 -16.44 3.75
CA GLU A 100 7.90 -17.54 4.65
C GLU A 100 7.35 -18.76 3.90
N THR A 101 6.50 -18.53 2.92
CA THR A 101 5.77 -19.60 2.22
C THR A 101 6.34 -19.96 0.86
N GLY A 102 7.14 -19.07 0.27
CA GLY A 102 7.63 -19.23 -1.09
C GLY A 102 6.57 -19.00 -2.16
N GLU A 103 5.37 -18.55 -1.78
CA GLU A 103 4.30 -18.27 -2.72
C GLU A 103 4.67 -17.11 -3.63
N VAL A 104 4.47 -17.29 -4.94
CA VAL A 104 4.76 -16.25 -5.92
C VAL A 104 3.67 -15.18 -5.87
N LEU A 105 4.07 -13.93 -5.60
CA LEU A 105 3.15 -12.79 -5.61
C LEU A 105 3.01 -12.20 -7.01
N GLN A 106 4.12 -11.98 -7.67
CA GLN A 106 4.14 -11.32 -8.97
C GLN A 106 5.43 -11.62 -9.71
N GLU A 107 5.33 -11.73 -11.03
CA GLU A 107 6.46 -11.78 -11.94
C GLU A 107 6.46 -10.49 -12.76
N VAL A 108 7.60 -9.78 -12.78
CA VAL A 108 7.74 -8.49 -13.47
C VAL A 108 8.39 -8.73 -14.82
N ILE A 109 7.59 -8.70 -15.88
CA ILE A 109 8.06 -9.00 -17.24
C ILE A 109 8.00 -7.79 -18.18
N GLU A 110 7.26 -6.75 -17.84
CA GLU A 110 7.08 -5.56 -18.66
C GLU A 110 7.35 -4.29 -17.85
N GLU A 111 7.60 -3.19 -18.55
CA GLU A 111 7.75 -1.87 -17.94
C GLU A 111 6.39 -1.28 -17.60
N LYS A 112 5.82 -1.75 -16.50
CA LYS A 112 4.54 -1.23 -15.97
C LYS A 112 4.49 -1.38 -14.46
N ASP A 113 3.45 -0.80 -13.86
CA ASP A 113 3.21 -0.93 -12.42
C ASP A 113 2.47 -2.25 -12.14
N TYR A 114 2.96 -2.99 -11.15
CA TYR A 114 2.33 -4.23 -10.68
C TYR A 114 1.95 -4.05 -9.22
N LEU A 115 0.66 -4.04 -8.93
CA LEU A 115 0.15 -3.95 -7.56
C LEU A 115 0.43 -5.24 -6.81
N ILE A 116 1.15 -5.17 -5.68
CA ILE A 116 1.41 -6.34 -4.83
C ILE A 116 0.68 -6.30 -3.49
N PHE A 117 0.54 -5.13 -2.88
CA PHE A 117 -0.21 -4.97 -1.64
C PHE A 117 -1.02 -3.69 -1.67
N THR A 118 -2.27 -3.78 -1.17
CA THR A 118 -3.14 -2.61 -1.02
C THR A 118 -3.00 -2.01 0.37
N GLY A 119 -3.13 -0.69 0.47
CA GLY A 119 -3.17 -0.01 1.75
C GLY A 119 -4.45 -0.28 2.52
N GLY A 120 -4.43 -0.08 3.81
CA GLY A 120 -5.60 -0.21 4.65
C GLY A 120 -6.63 0.89 4.39
N ARG A 121 -7.90 0.56 4.55
CA ARG A 121 -8.98 1.54 4.39
C ARG A 121 -8.97 2.54 5.52
N GLY A 122 -9.31 3.80 5.21
CA GLY A 122 -9.56 4.80 6.22
C GLY A 122 -10.82 4.48 7.03
N GLY A 123 -10.80 4.78 8.32
CA GLY A 123 -11.95 4.61 9.19
C GLY A 123 -12.99 5.69 8.96
N ARG A 124 -14.25 5.38 9.17
CA ARG A 124 -15.35 6.34 9.00
C ARG A 124 -15.46 7.27 10.22
N GLY A 125 -15.66 8.56 9.97
CA GLY A 125 -15.94 9.55 11.01
C GLY A 125 -17.36 9.43 11.53
N ASN A 126 -17.63 10.08 12.67
CA ASN A 126 -18.96 9.98 13.31
C ASN A 126 -20.09 10.57 12.46
N ALA A 127 -19.77 11.49 11.54
CA ALA A 127 -20.78 12.05 10.62
C ALA A 127 -21.45 10.97 9.76
N ARG A 128 -20.73 9.86 9.46
CA ARG A 128 -21.26 8.75 8.66
C ARG A 128 -22.25 7.88 9.43
N PHE A 129 -22.26 7.96 10.77
CA PHE A 129 -23.13 7.14 11.62
C PHE A 129 -24.37 7.86 12.09
N LYS A 130 -24.60 9.08 11.62
CA LYS A 130 -25.82 9.83 11.91
C LYS A 130 -27.04 9.09 11.34
N SER A 131 -28.06 8.88 12.19
CA SER A 131 -29.29 8.23 11.78
C SER A 131 -30.48 8.87 12.48
N ALA A 132 -31.69 8.50 12.08
CA ALA A 132 -32.92 9.01 12.70
C ALA A 132 -33.00 8.60 14.19
N THR A 133 -32.43 7.46 14.55
CA THR A 133 -32.40 6.93 15.91
C THR A 133 -31.21 7.43 16.74
N ASN A 134 -30.12 7.84 16.07
CA ASN A 134 -28.94 8.39 16.71
C ASN A 134 -28.44 9.61 15.92
N ARG A 135 -28.85 10.78 16.35
CA ARG A 135 -28.49 12.05 15.70
C ARG A 135 -27.14 12.60 16.13
N THR A 136 -26.58 12.08 17.24
CA THR A 136 -25.32 12.54 17.82
C THR A 136 -24.42 11.34 18.15
N PRO A 137 -23.98 10.56 17.11
CA PRO A 137 -23.09 9.43 17.38
C PRO A 137 -21.77 9.92 17.94
N ASP A 138 -21.30 9.27 19.01
CA ASP A 138 -20.07 9.62 19.72
C ASP A 138 -18.93 8.62 19.42
N TYR A 139 -19.03 7.90 18.31
CA TYR A 139 -18.05 6.90 17.93
C TYR A 139 -17.63 7.09 16.47
N HIS A 140 -16.44 6.58 16.19
CA HIS A 140 -15.88 6.50 14.85
C HIS A 140 -15.23 5.12 14.69
N LYS A 141 -14.85 4.79 13.45
CA LYS A 141 -14.09 3.56 13.21
C LYS A 141 -12.61 3.87 13.08
N PRO A 142 -11.73 3.02 13.64
CA PRO A 142 -10.30 3.12 13.38
C PRO A 142 -10.02 2.74 11.93
N GLY A 143 -8.87 3.17 11.41
CA GLY A 143 -8.41 2.73 10.10
C GLY A 143 -8.03 1.26 10.13
N GLU A 144 -8.13 0.60 8.98
CA GLU A 144 -7.68 -0.77 8.83
C GLU A 144 -6.15 -0.79 8.68
N PRO A 145 -5.46 -1.81 9.25
CA PRO A 145 -4.01 -1.93 9.06
C PRO A 145 -3.68 -2.30 7.63
N GLY A 146 -2.50 -1.87 7.17
CA GLY A 146 -1.95 -2.31 5.91
C GLY A 146 -1.39 -3.73 6.03
N THR A 147 -0.92 -4.25 4.90
CA THR A 147 -0.25 -5.56 4.83
C THR A 147 1.23 -5.39 5.06
N GLU A 148 1.81 -6.27 5.86
CA GLU A 148 3.23 -6.27 6.20
C GLU A 148 3.79 -7.68 6.03
N CYS A 149 4.86 -7.82 5.25
CA CYS A 149 5.55 -9.10 5.16
C CYS A 149 6.96 -8.94 4.58
N TRP A 150 7.78 -9.98 4.76
CA TRP A 150 9.07 -10.10 4.10
C TRP A 150 8.85 -10.69 2.72
N VAL A 151 9.37 -10.02 1.70
CA VAL A 151 9.27 -10.42 0.30
C VAL A 151 10.67 -10.73 -0.21
N ARG A 152 10.83 -11.88 -0.86
CA ARG A 152 12.06 -12.23 -1.56
C ARG A 152 11.91 -11.87 -3.02
N LEU A 153 12.84 -11.08 -3.54
CA LEU A 153 12.91 -10.75 -4.95
C LEU A 153 14.05 -11.57 -5.58
N ASP A 154 13.70 -12.39 -6.53
CA ASP A 154 14.67 -13.18 -7.29
C ASP A 154 14.72 -12.68 -8.72
N LEU A 155 15.90 -12.38 -9.21
CA LEU A 155 16.09 -11.92 -10.57
C LEU A 155 16.50 -13.12 -11.45
N LYS A 156 15.66 -13.43 -12.44
CA LYS A 156 15.98 -14.43 -13.44
C LYS A 156 16.91 -13.83 -14.48
N LEU A 157 17.96 -14.55 -14.82
CA LEU A 157 18.85 -14.11 -15.88
C LEU A 157 18.13 -14.12 -17.23
N MET A 158 18.45 -13.16 -18.10
CA MET A 158 17.84 -13.03 -19.42
C MET A 158 17.90 -14.32 -20.23
N ALA A 159 18.97 -15.10 -20.09
CA ALA A 159 19.13 -16.38 -20.77
C ALA A 159 18.08 -17.41 -20.33
N GLU A 160 17.71 -17.41 -19.06
CA GLU A 160 16.67 -18.31 -18.52
C GLU A 160 15.27 -17.92 -19.02
N LEU A 161 14.99 -16.62 -19.10
CA LEU A 161 13.75 -16.13 -19.68
C LEU A 161 13.61 -16.52 -21.15
N PHE A 162 14.68 -16.42 -21.91
CA PHE A 162 14.71 -16.84 -23.30
C PHE A 162 14.43 -18.32 -23.47
N LEU A 163 15.02 -19.16 -22.64
CA LEU A 163 14.81 -20.61 -22.67
C LEU A 163 13.37 -20.97 -22.33
N LEU A 164 12.76 -20.34 -21.34
CA LEU A 164 11.36 -20.57 -20.97
C LEU A 164 10.41 -20.19 -22.09
N THR A 165 10.64 -19.07 -22.75
CA THR A 165 9.85 -18.61 -23.90
C THR A 165 9.98 -19.57 -25.08
N PHE A 166 11.19 -20.07 -25.35
CA PHE A 166 11.46 -21.04 -26.41
C PHE A 166 10.76 -22.37 -26.14
N TYR A 167 10.79 -22.86 -24.90
CA TYR A 167 10.11 -24.09 -24.50
C TYR A 167 8.59 -24.00 -24.67
N SER A 168 7.99 -22.88 -24.37
CA SER A 168 6.54 -22.68 -24.53
C SER A 168 6.10 -22.60 -25.98
N MET A 169 7.02 -22.27 -26.91
CA MET A 169 6.73 -22.21 -28.34
C MET A 169 6.83 -23.56 -29.04
N GLU A 170 7.54 -24.53 -28.48
CA GLU A 170 7.66 -25.88 -29.05
C GLU A 170 6.53 -26.84 -28.64
N CYS A 171 5.72 -26.43 -27.72
CA CYS A 171 4.51 -27.18 -27.34
C CYS A 171 3.28 -26.68 -28.16
#